data_1bc89f2c73d0ce11a3bc6bf3febf3ddf
#
_entry.id   1bc89f2c73d0ce11a3bc6bf3febf3ddf
#
_cell.length_a   1.000
_cell.length_b   1.000
_cell.length_c   1.000
_cell.angle_alpha   90.00
_cell.angle_beta   90.00
_cell.angle_gamma   90.00
#
_symmetry.space_group_name_H-M   'P 1'
#
loop_
_entity.id
_entity.type
_entity.pdbx_description
1 polymer ?
#
loop_
_entity_poly.entity_id
_entity_poly.type
_entity_poly.pdbx_seq_one_letter_code
_entity_poly.pdbx_strand_id
1 'polypeptide(L)'
;MQTVVIKGPSTLKGQIKISGSKNASLPIIISTLLAKGECHIHNVPNLRDTRFLISILKDLGCDVDFQKNTLFVRSSAITKKSADYEYVRQMRASIVILGPAISRYKKFKIALPGGCSIGTRGIDLHLNALKLMGVKISIKNGYVIAERKKNNLNSIEHKFPKISVGATQNILMAASLASGKSTLKNCAIEPEVIDLINFLNKCGALIKVKNRTITVRGVEELKLQDYKVIPDRIEAGSYILATMATKGRLKLNNFNPKDLALPLKLYTGMGLKIKKLSNNP
;
A
#
# COMPACT_ATOMS: atom_id res chain seq x y z
N MET A 1 -13.22 -12.07 -23.69
CA MET A 1 -13.53 -12.50 -22.31
C MET A 1 -12.56 -13.62 -21.94
N GLN A 2 -11.98 -13.61 -20.74
CA GLN A 2 -11.21 -14.75 -20.25
C GLN A 2 -12.18 -15.71 -19.54
N THR A 3 -12.12 -16.99 -19.88
CA THR A 3 -12.97 -18.02 -19.29
C THR A 3 -12.13 -18.93 -18.39
N VAL A 4 -12.63 -19.23 -17.20
CA VAL A 4 -12.01 -20.20 -16.29
C VAL A 4 -12.86 -21.47 -16.33
N VAL A 5 -12.22 -22.60 -16.68
CA VAL A 5 -12.85 -23.91 -16.66
C VAL A 5 -12.39 -24.67 -15.41
N ILE A 6 -13.33 -25.06 -14.55
CA ILE A 6 -13.04 -25.77 -13.32
C ILE A 6 -13.58 -27.21 -13.45
N LYS A 7 -12.68 -28.19 -13.34
CA LYS A 7 -13.05 -29.61 -13.27
C LYS A 7 -13.02 -30.05 -11.81
N GLY A 8 -14.13 -30.48 -11.29
CA GLY A 8 -14.31 -30.97 -9.92
C GLY A 8 -15.18 -32.23 -9.86
N PRO A 9 -15.33 -32.82 -8.66
CA PRO A 9 -14.70 -32.44 -7.40
C PRO A 9 -13.21 -32.84 -7.31
N SER A 10 -12.41 -32.02 -6.60
CA SER A 10 -10.99 -32.29 -6.38
C SER A 10 -10.61 -32.00 -4.93
N THR A 11 -9.84 -32.91 -4.30
CA THR A 11 -9.26 -32.67 -2.99
C THR A 11 -7.90 -31.98 -3.14
N LEU A 12 -7.73 -30.78 -2.59
CA LEU A 12 -6.48 -30.04 -2.69
C LEU A 12 -5.39 -30.67 -1.80
N LYS A 13 -4.27 -31.08 -2.40
CA LYS A 13 -3.09 -31.60 -1.70
C LYS A 13 -1.82 -31.00 -2.30
N GLY A 14 -0.86 -30.63 -1.45
CA GLY A 14 0.43 -30.13 -1.94
C GLY A 14 1.06 -29.05 -1.07
N GLN A 15 1.92 -28.26 -1.70
CA GLN A 15 2.57 -27.11 -1.05
C GLN A 15 2.57 -25.90 -1.95
N ILE A 16 2.45 -24.70 -1.35
CA ILE A 16 2.45 -23.41 -2.04
C ILE A 16 3.38 -22.48 -1.30
N LYS A 17 4.16 -21.71 -2.05
CA LYS A 17 4.91 -20.55 -1.54
C LYS A 17 4.06 -19.31 -1.75
N ILE A 18 3.66 -18.66 -0.66
CA ILE A 18 2.86 -17.44 -0.71
C ILE A 18 3.67 -16.31 -1.33
N SER A 19 3.05 -15.61 -2.29
CA SER A 19 3.61 -14.46 -2.98
C SER A 19 3.72 -13.24 -2.07
N GLY A 20 4.43 -12.20 -2.51
CA GLY A 20 4.41 -10.93 -1.83
C GLY A 20 3.04 -10.25 -1.86
N SER A 21 2.74 -9.51 -0.81
CA SER A 21 1.44 -8.84 -0.66
C SER A 21 1.28 -7.72 -1.68
N LYS A 22 0.24 -7.80 -2.52
CA LYS A 22 -0.16 -6.72 -3.42
C LYS A 22 -0.46 -5.44 -2.64
N ASN A 23 -1.24 -5.57 -1.58
CA ASN A 23 -1.72 -4.42 -0.81
C ASN A 23 -0.62 -3.75 0.04
N ALA A 24 0.48 -4.46 0.33
CA ALA A 24 1.68 -3.89 0.92
C ALA A 24 2.63 -3.31 -0.14
N SER A 25 2.80 -3.99 -1.28
CA SER A 25 3.69 -3.55 -2.35
C SER A 25 3.29 -2.18 -2.90
N LEU A 26 2.01 -1.95 -3.18
CA LEU A 26 1.56 -0.71 -3.81
C LEU A 26 1.93 0.55 -3.02
N PRO A 27 1.61 0.69 -1.71
CA PRO A 27 1.97 1.88 -0.95
C PRO A 27 3.49 1.98 -0.72
N ILE A 28 4.23 0.87 -0.59
CA ILE A 28 5.70 0.88 -0.47
C ILE A 28 6.32 1.42 -1.77
N ILE A 29 5.88 0.96 -2.93
CA ILE A 29 6.34 1.46 -4.24
C ILE A 29 5.98 2.95 -4.39
N ILE A 30 4.77 3.38 -4.03
CA ILE A 30 4.37 4.77 -4.06
C ILE A 30 5.25 5.63 -3.14
N SER A 31 5.62 5.12 -1.98
CA SER A 31 6.40 5.87 -1.00
C SER A 31 7.85 6.15 -1.45
N THR A 32 8.36 5.47 -2.48
CA THR A 32 9.66 5.82 -3.10
C THR A 32 9.67 7.22 -3.69
N LEU A 33 8.49 7.77 -4.01
CA LEU A 33 8.35 9.17 -4.44
C LEU A 33 8.70 10.19 -3.34
N LEU A 34 8.74 9.80 -2.06
CA LEU A 34 9.07 10.70 -0.94
C LEU A 34 10.56 11.02 -0.86
N ALA A 35 11.42 10.18 -1.39
CA ALA A 35 12.87 10.28 -1.24
C ALA A 35 13.58 10.43 -2.57
N LYS A 36 14.82 10.92 -2.53
CA LYS A 36 15.79 10.80 -3.63
C LYS A 36 16.62 9.55 -3.41
N GLY A 37 17.15 8.98 -4.49
CA GLY A 37 18.02 7.81 -4.44
C GLY A 37 17.43 6.61 -5.15
N GLU A 38 17.97 5.46 -4.84
CA GLU A 38 17.59 4.19 -5.46
C GLU A 38 17.41 3.09 -4.41
N CYS A 39 16.60 2.10 -4.71
CA CYS A 39 16.42 0.91 -3.88
C CYS A 39 15.92 -0.28 -4.69
N HIS A 40 16.12 -1.47 -4.11
CA HIS A 40 15.50 -2.71 -4.56
C HIS A 40 14.37 -3.10 -3.61
N ILE A 41 13.16 -3.25 -4.15
CA ILE A 41 12.01 -3.76 -3.41
C ILE A 41 11.80 -5.22 -3.82
N HIS A 42 12.11 -6.13 -2.91
CA HIS A 42 12.00 -7.57 -3.12
C HIS A 42 10.60 -8.10 -2.79
N ASN A 43 10.28 -9.29 -3.33
CA ASN A 43 9.01 -9.98 -3.10
C ASN A 43 7.79 -9.18 -3.59
N VAL A 44 7.96 -8.38 -4.63
CA VAL A 44 6.86 -7.65 -5.29
C VAL A 44 6.11 -8.63 -6.20
N PRO A 45 4.78 -8.80 -6.05
CA PRO A 45 4.04 -9.72 -6.90
C PRO A 45 3.86 -9.17 -8.31
N ASN A 46 3.97 -10.04 -9.31
CA ASN A 46 3.78 -9.68 -10.70
C ASN A 46 2.29 -9.67 -11.07
N LEU A 47 1.59 -8.62 -10.71
CA LEU A 47 0.15 -8.45 -10.91
C LEU A 47 -0.14 -7.23 -11.78
N ARG A 48 -1.36 -7.17 -12.32
CA ARG A 48 -1.82 -6.05 -13.14
C ARG A 48 -1.67 -4.70 -12.41
N ASP A 49 -2.10 -4.62 -11.15
CA ASP A 49 -2.02 -3.39 -10.36
C ASP A 49 -0.55 -2.94 -10.16
N THR A 50 0.36 -3.89 -9.91
CA THR A 50 1.80 -3.59 -9.76
C THR A 50 2.38 -3.06 -11.07
N ARG A 51 2.05 -3.68 -12.20
CA ARG A 51 2.50 -3.22 -13.53
C ARG A 51 1.97 -1.84 -13.87
N PHE A 52 0.70 -1.55 -13.57
CA PHE A 52 0.13 -0.21 -13.76
C PHE A 52 0.84 0.83 -12.90
N LEU A 53 1.13 0.52 -11.66
CA LEU A 53 1.86 1.44 -10.80
C LEU A 53 3.27 1.71 -11.31
N ILE A 54 3.97 0.68 -11.80
CA ILE A 54 5.28 0.82 -12.46
C ILE A 54 5.18 1.78 -13.67
N SER A 55 4.14 1.63 -14.50
CA SER A 55 3.91 2.53 -15.63
C SER A 55 3.67 3.98 -15.19
N ILE A 56 2.92 4.19 -14.09
CA ILE A 56 2.72 5.53 -13.51
C ILE A 56 4.04 6.12 -13.02
N LEU A 57 4.89 5.35 -12.33
CA LEU A 57 6.19 5.85 -11.86
C LEU A 57 7.12 6.21 -13.03
N LYS A 58 7.16 5.40 -14.08
CA LYS A 58 7.90 5.70 -15.32
C LYS A 58 7.39 6.98 -15.98
N ASP A 59 6.07 7.14 -16.11
CA ASP A 59 5.46 8.36 -16.67
C ASP A 59 5.76 9.60 -15.83
N LEU A 60 5.87 9.46 -14.52
CA LEU A 60 6.29 10.54 -13.61
C LEU A 60 7.80 10.86 -13.72
N GLY A 61 8.60 10.04 -14.40
CA GLY A 61 10.03 10.26 -14.62
C GLY A 61 10.94 9.46 -13.69
N CYS A 62 10.42 8.47 -12.97
CA CYS A 62 11.27 7.53 -12.24
C CYS A 62 11.89 6.50 -13.19
N ASP A 63 13.16 6.16 -12.95
CA ASP A 63 13.78 4.99 -13.59
C ASP A 63 13.37 3.74 -12.81
N VAL A 64 12.71 2.80 -13.49
CA VAL A 64 12.11 1.62 -12.85
C VAL A 64 12.35 0.39 -13.71
N ASP A 65 12.93 -0.65 -13.12
CA ASP A 65 13.06 -1.99 -13.71
C ASP A 65 12.41 -3.05 -12.82
N PHE A 66 11.77 -4.06 -13.42
CA PHE A 66 11.07 -5.09 -12.69
C PHE A 66 11.40 -6.48 -13.22
N GLN A 67 12.16 -7.25 -12.46
CA GLN A 67 12.61 -8.59 -12.82
C GLN A 67 12.49 -9.55 -11.62
N LYS A 68 12.06 -10.78 -11.87
CA LYS A 68 12.02 -11.89 -10.88
C LYS A 68 11.43 -11.47 -9.50
N ASN A 69 10.31 -10.74 -9.51
CA ASN A 69 9.65 -10.23 -8.28
C ASN A 69 10.51 -9.23 -7.48
N THR A 70 11.52 -8.65 -8.07
CA THR A 70 12.29 -7.53 -7.53
C THR A 70 12.07 -6.30 -8.38
N LEU A 71 11.71 -5.20 -7.74
CA LEU A 71 11.54 -3.91 -8.38
C LEU A 71 12.71 -3.01 -7.99
N PHE A 72 13.49 -2.59 -8.98
CA PHE A 72 14.42 -1.48 -8.86
C PHE A 72 13.69 -0.16 -9.10
N VAL A 73 13.92 0.82 -8.24
CA VAL A 73 13.38 2.18 -8.39
C VAL A 73 14.48 3.18 -8.12
N ARG A 74 14.69 4.10 -9.07
CA ARG A 74 15.48 5.31 -8.87
C ARG A 74 14.56 6.53 -8.99
N SER A 75 14.41 7.27 -7.90
CA SER A 75 13.56 8.46 -7.81
C SER A 75 14.42 9.70 -7.60
N SER A 76 14.97 10.28 -8.66
CA SER A 76 15.81 11.48 -8.57
C SER A 76 14.98 12.77 -8.64
N ALA A 77 14.14 12.92 -9.64
CA ALA A 77 13.19 14.03 -9.77
C ALA A 77 11.97 13.59 -10.58
N ILE A 78 10.76 13.98 -10.16
CA ILE A 78 9.58 13.81 -11.00
C ILE A 78 9.64 14.89 -12.09
N THR A 79 9.61 14.47 -13.34
CA THR A 79 9.61 15.36 -14.50
C THR A 79 8.21 15.85 -14.84
N LYS A 80 7.18 15.02 -14.61
CA LYS A 80 5.77 15.37 -14.79
C LYS A 80 5.09 15.62 -13.45
N LYS A 81 4.30 16.67 -13.34
CA LYS A 81 3.49 17.03 -12.17
C LYS A 81 2.04 16.58 -12.28
N SER A 82 1.79 15.54 -13.07
CA SER A 82 0.47 14.97 -13.26
C SER A 82 0.59 13.47 -13.55
N ALA A 83 -0.29 12.67 -12.95
CA ALA A 83 -0.48 11.27 -13.33
C ALA A 83 -1.63 11.17 -14.34
N ASP A 84 -1.36 10.51 -15.46
CA ASP A 84 -2.28 10.44 -16.61
C ASP A 84 -3.55 9.66 -16.29
N TYR A 85 -4.67 10.09 -16.90
CA TYR A 85 -5.98 9.51 -16.74
C TYR A 85 -6.02 8.03 -17.10
N GLU A 86 -5.36 7.64 -18.21
CA GLU A 86 -5.39 6.25 -18.71
C GLU A 86 -4.81 5.23 -17.72
N TYR A 87 -3.79 5.61 -16.95
CA TYR A 87 -3.20 4.74 -15.93
C TYR A 87 -3.97 4.80 -14.61
N VAL A 88 -4.40 6.00 -14.19
CA VAL A 88 -5.03 6.24 -12.89
C VAL A 88 -6.42 5.61 -12.79
N ARG A 89 -7.23 5.70 -13.87
CA ARG A 89 -8.59 5.13 -13.89
C ARG A 89 -8.64 3.62 -13.71
N GLN A 90 -7.55 2.92 -14.03
CA GLN A 90 -7.47 1.47 -13.97
C GLN A 90 -7.11 0.94 -12.57
N MET A 91 -6.62 1.81 -11.69
CA MET A 91 -6.18 1.41 -10.35
C MET A 91 -6.67 2.41 -9.30
N ARG A 92 -7.59 1.94 -8.43
CA ARG A 92 -8.12 2.79 -7.36
C ARG A 92 -7.07 3.29 -6.38
N ALA A 93 -6.04 2.47 -6.09
CA ALA A 93 -4.96 2.83 -5.20
C ALA A 93 -4.12 4.03 -5.67
N SER A 94 -4.30 4.47 -6.93
CA SER A 94 -3.58 5.62 -7.49
C SER A 94 -3.76 6.91 -6.69
N ILE A 95 -4.92 7.12 -6.02
CA ILE A 95 -5.14 8.32 -5.17
C ILE A 95 -4.13 8.43 -4.02
N VAL A 96 -3.53 7.32 -3.60
CA VAL A 96 -2.51 7.28 -2.54
C VAL A 96 -1.21 7.97 -2.98
N ILE A 97 -0.99 8.17 -4.29
CA ILE A 97 0.13 8.93 -4.84
C ILE A 97 0.06 10.41 -4.42
N LEU A 98 -1.15 10.93 -4.18
CA LEU A 98 -1.34 12.35 -3.92
C LEU A 98 -0.56 12.86 -2.70
N GLY A 99 -0.55 12.12 -1.59
CA GLY A 99 0.19 12.47 -0.38
C GLY A 99 1.69 12.62 -0.61
N PRO A 100 2.40 11.58 -1.07
CA PRO A 100 3.81 11.67 -1.39
C PRO A 100 4.14 12.76 -2.42
N ALA A 101 3.35 12.86 -3.48
CA ALA A 101 3.59 13.83 -4.53
C ALA A 101 3.48 15.27 -4.01
N ILE A 102 2.42 15.62 -3.26
CA ILE A 102 2.25 16.97 -2.74
C ILE A 102 3.22 17.30 -1.58
N SER A 103 3.78 16.29 -0.92
CA SER A 103 4.83 16.48 0.08
C SER A 103 6.14 16.96 -0.54
N ARG A 104 6.46 16.53 -1.75
CA ARG A 104 7.69 16.92 -2.46
C ARG A 104 7.48 18.10 -3.42
N TYR A 105 6.32 18.18 -4.08
CA TYR A 105 6.04 19.14 -5.14
C TYR A 105 4.97 20.12 -4.70
N LYS A 106 5.14 21.41 -5.06
CA LYS A 106 4.18 22.48 -4.70
C LYS A 106 2.80 22.29 -5.35
N LYS A 107 2.74 21.58 -6.49
CA LYS A 107 1.51 21.33 -7.24
C LYS A 107 1.55 19.93 -7.85
N PHE A 108 0.44 19.24 -7.74
CA PHE A 108 0.26 17.92 -8.37
C PHE A 108 -1.18 17.74 -8.85
N LYS A 109 -1.34 17.10 -10.00
CA LYS A 109 -2.64 16.80 -10.61
C LYS A 109 -2.76 15.28 -10.78
N ILE A 110 -3.87 14.71 -10.31
CA ILE A 110 -4.15 13.28 -10.47
C ILE A 110 -5.59 13.09 -10.92
N ALA A 111 -5.82 12.20 -11.86
CA ALA A 111 -7.18 11.86 -12.26
C ALA A 111 -7.96 11.25 -11.09
N LEU A 112 -9.27 11.43 -11.08
CA LEU A 112 -10.13 10.71 -10.15
C LEU A 112 -9.96 9.21 -10.37
N PRO A 113 -9.78 8.42 -9.30
CA PRO A 113 -9.60 6.99 -9.43
C PRO A 113 -10.86 6.37 -10.03
N GLY A 114 -10.68 5.43 -10.94
CA GLY A 114 -11.78 4.69 -11.55
C GLY A 114 -12.62 3.94 -10.53
N GLY A 115 -13.82 3.58 -10.93
CA GLY A 115 -14.75 2.81 -10.11
C GLY A 115 -14.18 1.42 -9.75
N CYS A 116 -14.57 0.93 -8.58
CA CYS A 116 -14.38 -0.44 -8.18
C CYS A 116 -15.73 -1.12 -8.17
N SER A 117 -15.86 -2.29 -8.80
CA SER A 117 -17.10 -3.08 -8.83
C SER A 117 -17.62 -3.51 -7.45
N ILE A 118 -16.79 -3.36 -6.41
CA ILE A 118 -17.13 -3.71 -5.01
C ILE A 118 -18.00 -2.63 -4.33
N GLY A 119 -18.16 -1.43 -4.93
CA GLY A 119 -19.00 -0.35 -4.41
C GLY A 119 -18.37 1.04 -4.39
N THR A 120 -19.16 2.04 -3.99
CA THR A 120 -18.74 3.43 -3.87
C THR A 120 -17.79 3.61 -2.69
N ARG A 121 -16.55 4.00 -2.98
CA ARG A 121 -15.55 4.33 -1.97
C ARG A 121 -15.06 5.75 -2.23
N GLY A 122 -15.58 6.73 -1.50
CA GLY A 122 -15.16 8.12 -1.60
C GLY A 122 -13.66 8.31 -1.36
N ILE A 123 -13.12 9.41 -1.87
CA ILE A 123 -11.74 9.86 -1.60
C ILE A 123 -11.72 11.01 -0.59
N ASP A 124 -12.87 11.33 -0.02
CA ASP A 124 -13.11 12.42 0.93
C ASP A 124 -12.15 12.38 2.13
N LEU A 125 -11.91 11.19 2.70
CA LEU A 125 -10.99 11.02 3.83
C LEU A 125 -9.55 11.44 3.49
N HIS A 126 -9.10 11.14 2.27
CA HIS A 126 -7.79 11.56 1.79
C HIS A 126 -7.71 13.08 1.63
N LEU A 127 -8.71 13.64 0.92
CA LEU A 127 -8.71 15.05 0.58
C LEU A 127 -8.90 15.95 1.80
N ASN A 128 -9.79 15.57 2.73
CA ASN A 128 -10.05 16.35 3.94
C ASN A 128 -8.81 16.42 4.84
N ALA A 129 -8.12 15.30 5.04
CA ALA A 129 -6.90 15.31 5.84
C ALA A 129 -5.76 16.11 5.18
N LEU A 130 -5.59 16.02 3.85
CA LEU A 130 -4.61 16.85 3.13
C LEU A 130 -4.95 18.35 3.20
N LYS A 131 -6.25 18.73 3.16
CA LYS A 131 -6.67 20.13 3.38
C LYS A 131 -6.24 20.63 4.74
N LEU A 132 -6.41 19.83 5.81
CA LEU A 132 -5.93 20.18 7.16
C LEU A 132 -4.41 20.35 7.21
N MET A 133 -3.65 19.63 6.38
CA MET A 133 -2.21 19.80 6.22
C MET A 133 -1.82 21.05 5.40
N GLY A 134 -2.79 21.89 5.01
CA GLY A 134 -2.55 23.15 4.28
C GLY A 134 -2.55 23.01 2.76
N VAL A 135 -3.05 21.92 2.21
CA VAL A 135 -3.18 21.72 0.77
C VAL A 135 -4.48 22.34 0.26
N LYS A 136 -4.40 23.23 -0.73
CA LYS A 136 -5.55 23.70 -1.49
C LYS A 136 -5.91 22.62 -2.51
N ILE A 137 -7.16 22.15 -2.45
CA ILE A 137 -7.63 21.08 -3.34
C ILE A 137 -8.86 21.57 -4.11
N SER A 138 -8.84 21.35 -5.42
CA SER A 138 -10.00 21.54 -6.32
C SER A 138 -10.17 20.29 -7.18
N ILE A 139 -11.43 20.05 -7.60
CA ILE A 139 -11.74 18.99 -8.54
C ILE A 139 -12.28 19.65 -9.80
N LYS A 140 -11.60 19.45 -10.94
CA LYS A 140 -11.96 20.00 -12.23
C LYS A 140 -11.71 18.99 -13.35
N ASN A 141 -12.66 18.85 -14.25
CA ASN A 141 -12.56 17.98 -15.43
C ASN A 141 -12.09 16.55 -15.11
N GLY A 142 -12.62 15.93 -14.06
CA GLY A 142 -12.25 14.56 -13.66
C GLY A 142 -10.89 14.44 -12.96
N TYR A 143 -10.27 15.55 -12.54
CA TYR A 143 -8.98 15.57 -11.86
C TYR A 143 -9.06 16.22 -10.49
N VAL A 144 -8.33 15.65 -9.54
CA VAL A 144 -7.95 16.31 -8.28
C VAL A 144 -6.70 17.14 -8.54
N ILE A 145 -6.78 18.43 -8.29
CA ILE A 145 -5.67 19.39 -8.36
C ILE A 145 -5.32 19.78 -6.93
N ALA A 146 -4.11 19.45 -6.50
CA ALA A 146 -3.59 19.74 -5.18
C ALA A 146 -2.45 20.76 -5.28
N GLU A 147 -2.46 21.75 -4.40
CA GLU A 147 -1.50 22.85 -4.39
C GLU A 147 -1.18 23.25 -2.95
N ARG A 148 0.12 23.40 -2.62
CA ARG A 148 0.56 23.91 -1.32
C ARG A 148 1.33 25.22 -1.48
N LYS A 149 1.07 26.18 -0.57
CA LYS A 149 1.74 27.48 -0.59
C LYS A 149 3.08 27.44 0.14
N LYS A 150 3.14 26.74 1.27
CA LYS A 150 4.34 26.61 2.11
C LYS A 150 5.33 25.62 1.50
N ASN A 151 6.58 25.69 1.94
CA ASN A 151 7.62 24.73 1.50
C ASN A 151 7.36 23.32 2.03
N ASN A 152 6.76 23.16 3.21
CA ASN A 152 6.38 21.90 3.79
C ASN A 152 4.88 21.88 4.13
N LEU A 153 4.31 20.70 4.21
CA LEU A 153 2.96 20.49 4.75
C LEU A 153 2.95 20.79 6.27
N ASN A 154 1.83 21.23 6.78
CA ASN A 154 1.65 21.38 8.24
C ASN A 154 1.47 20.00 8.88
N SER A 155 1.99 19.84 10.10
CA SER A 155 1.59 18.73 10.96
C SER A 155 0.13 18.88 11.40
N ILE A 156 -0.55 17.79 11.69
CA ILE A 156 -1.96 17.77 12.09
C ILE A 156 -2.20 16.83 13.28
N GLU A 157 -3.20 17.17 14.08
CA GLU A 157 -3.91 16.20 14.90
C GLU A 157 -5.24 15.90 14.21
N HIS A 158 -5.45 14.64 13.82
CA HIS A 158 -6.62 14.24 13.04
C HIS A 158 -7.15 12.88 13.50
N LYS A 159 -8.46 12.78 13.68
CA LYS A 159 -9.16 11.52 13.92
C LYS A 159 -9.98 11.17 12.68
N PHE A 160 -9.64 10.07 12.03
CA PHE A 160 -10.45 9.58 10.90
C PHE A 160 -11.86 9.21 11.37
N PRO A 161 -12.93 9.69 10.72
CA PRO A 161 -14.32 9.36 11.09
C PRO A 161 -14.62 7.87 10.94
N LYS A 162 -13.94 7.20 10.01
CA LYS A 162 -13.97 5.75 9.81
C LYS A 162 -12.58 5.22 9.48
N ILE A 163 -12.30 3.97 9.82
CA ILE A 163 -11.04 3.32 9.51
C ILE A 163 -10.91 3.17 7.98
N SER A 164 -9.79 3.61 7.43
CA SER A 164 -9.49 3.52 6.00
C SER A 164 -8.01 3.24 5.79
N VAL A 165 -7.70 2.10 5.19
CA VAL A 165 -6.32 1.70 4.85
C VAL A 165 -5.68 2.73 3.94
N GLY A 166 -6.33 3.05 2.80
CA GLY A 166 -5.78 3.98 1.81
C GLY A 166 -5.60 5.40 2.36
N ALA A 167 -6.56 5.93 3.14
CA ALA A 167 -6.43 7.25 3.72
C ALA A 167 -5.31 7.28 4.78
N THR A 168 -5.21 6.25 5.64
CA THR A 168 -4.12 6.11 6.60
C THR A 168 -2.77 6.11 5.89
N GLN A 169 -2.58 5.29 4.88
CA GLN A 169 -1.32 5.21 4.12
C GLN A 169 -0.96 6.54 3.44
N ASN A 170 -1.94 7.18 2.81
CA ASN A 170 -1.73 8.44 2.11
C ASN A 170 -1.28 9.56 3.05
N ILE A 171 -1.99 9.72 4.18
CA ILE A 171 -1.68 10.80 5.14
C ILE A 171 -0.42 10.49 5.94
N LEU A 172 -0.17 9.22 6.26
CA LEU A 172 1.08 8.77 6.87
C LEU A 172 2.30 9.16 6.04
N MET A 173 2.26 8.89 4.74
CA MET A 173 3.31 9.28 3.81
C MET A 173 3.46 10.81 3.72
N ALA A 174 2.34 11.54 3.64
CA ALA A 174 2.37 13.00 3.61
C ALA A 174 2.97 13.58 4.90
N ALA A 175 2.64 13.02 6.06
CA ALA A 175 3.12 13.46 7.36
C ALA A 175 4.62 13.21 7.58
N SER A 176 5.21 12.25 6.86
CA SER A 176 6.62 11.89 7.01
C SER A 176 7.58 13.05 6.63
N LEU A 177 7.15 13.97 5.78
CA LEU A 177 7.91 15.16 5.39
C LEU A 177 7.20 16.47 5.84
N ALA A 178 6.19 16.41 6.70
CA ALA A 178 5.50 17.59 7.21
C ALA A 178 6.30 18.30 8.31
N SER A 179 6.08 19.60 8.50
CA SER A 179 6.72 20.34 9.59
C SER A 179 6.12 19.94 10.93
N GLY A 180 6.94 19.42 11.86
CA GLY A 180 6.54 19.12 13.22
C GLY A 180 5.99 17.70 13.43
N LYS A 181 5.10 17.52 14.42
CA LYS A 181 4.57 16.23 14.86
C LYS A 181 3.10 16.10 14.49
N SER A 182 2.75 15.11 13.71
CA SER A 182 1.37 14.74 13.42
C SER A 182 0.92 13.59 14.32
N THR A 183 -0.36 13.63 14.76
CA THR A 183 -1.02 12.56 15.51
C THR A 183 -2.30 12.15 14.77
N LEU A 184 -2.29 10.94 14.25
CA LEU A 184 -3.40 10.38 13.47
C LEU A 184 -4.11 9.32 14.32
N LYS A 185 -5.41 9.52 14.61
CA LYS A 185 -6.23 8.64 15.43
C LYS A 185 -7.23 7.86 14.56
N ASN A 186 -7.69 6.72 15.06
CA ASN A 186 -8.60 5.80 14.35
C ASN A 186 -8.03 5.31 13.00
N CYS A 187 -6.72 5.05 12.98
CA CYS A 187 -6.02 4.58 11.80
C CYS A 187 -6.26 3.09 11.51
N ALA A 188 -6.11 2.72 10.27
CA ALA A 188 -5.89 1.34 9.88
C ALA A 188 -4.52 0.86 10.41
N ILE A 189 -4.47 -0.37 10.92
CA ILE A 189 -3.25 -1.01 11.46
C ILE A 189 -3.08 -2.44 10.94
N GLU A 190 -3.67 -2.73 9.79
CA GLU A 190 -3.51 -3.99 9.09
C GLU A 190 -2.02 -4.24 8.76
N PRO A 191 -1.58 -5.49 8.64
CA PRO A 191 -0.17 -5.83 8.35
C PRO A 191 0.44 -5.02 7.21
N GLU A 192 -0.32 -4.71 6.17
CA GLU A 192 0.11 -3.92 5.01
C GLU A 192 0.39 -2.44 5.35
N VAL A 193 -0.28 -1.89 6.37
CA VAL A 193 0.00 -0.54 6.88
C VAL A 193 1.25 -0.54 7.74
N ILE A 194 1.40 -1.56 8.58
CA ILE A 194 2.59 -1.74 9.42
C ILE A 194 3.83 -1.97 8.55
N ASP A 195 3.70 -2.72 7.46
CA ASP A 195 4.79 -2.95 6.50
C ASP A 195 5.27 -1.64 5.85
N LEU A 196 4.33 -0.78 5.43
CA LEU A 196 4.67 0.57 4.95
C LEU A 196 5.40 1.39 6.03
N ILE A 197 4.94 1.34 7.28
CA ILE A 197 5.59 2.04 8.40
C ILE A 197 7.03 1.53 8.60
N ASN A 198 7.23 0.21 8.56
CA ASN A 198 8.54 -0.40 8.69
C ASN A 198 9.49 0.05 7.57
N PHE A 199 9.00 0.07 6.33
CA PHE A 199 9.76 0.58 5.20
C PHE A 199 10.13 2.06 5.38
N LEU A 200 9.16 2.93 5.70
CA LEU A 200 9.40 4.35 5.90
C LEU A 200 10.38 4.62 7.05
N ASN A 201 10.25 3.90 8.18
CA ASN A 201 11.20 4.01 9.29
C ASN A 201 12.60 3.54 8.87
N LYS A 202 12.73 2.48 8.07
CA LYS A 202 14.02 2.07 7.49
C LYS A 202 14.63 3.15 6.60
N CYS A 203 13.80 3.92 5.92
CA CYS A 203 14.21 5.08 5.11
C CYS A 203 14.52 6.34 5.93
N GLY A 204 14.37 6.32 7.25
CA GLY A 204 14.69 7.43 8.16
C GLY A 204 13.47 8.19 8.68
N ALA A 205 12.24 7.74 8.43
CA ALA A 205 11.06 8.34 9.04
C ALA A 205 10.98 8.07 10.54
N LEU A 206 10.29 8.93 11.28
CA LEU A 206 10.09 8.83 12.73
C LEU A 206 8.62 8.54 13.04
N ILE A 207 8.20 7.28 12.87
CA ILE A 207 6.82 6.85 12.99
C ILE A 207 6.68 5.86 14.15
N LYS A 208 5.70 6.12 15.03
CA LYS A 208 5.36 5.24 16.16
C LYS A 208 3.87 4.89 16.10
N VAL A 209 3.56 3.64 16.44
CA VAL A 209 2.19 3.12 16.50
C VAL A 209 1.86 2.72 17.93
N LYS A 210 0.73 3.18 18.44
CA LYS A 210 0.14 2.72 19.70
C LYS A 210 -1.36 2.49 19.48
N ASN A 211 -1.79 1.26 19.52
CA ASN A 211 -3.15 0.88 19.13
C ASN A 211 -3.48 1.43 17.71
N ARG A 212 -4.63 2.10 17.56
CA ARG A 212 -5.05 2.76 16.31
C ARG A 212 -4.63 4.23 16.22
N THR A 213 -3.59 4.62 16.96
CA THR A 213 -2.99 5.95 16.91
C THR A 213 -1.59 5.85 16.32
N ILE A 214 -1.34 6.60 15.26
CA ILE A 214 -0.05 6.71 14.60
C ILE A 214 0.48 8.13 14.83
N THR A 215 1.68 8.22 15.38
CA THR A 215 2.40 9.48 15.57
C THR A 215 3.54 9.53 14.57
N VAL A 216 3.61 10.62 13.82
CA VAL A 216 4.66 10.86 12.82
C VAL A 216 5.35 12.17 13.15
N ARG A 217 6.65 12.14 13.37
CA ARG A 217 7.47 13.35 13.39
C ARG A 217 8.09 13.51 12.01
N GLY A 218 7.74 14.60 11.34
CA GLY A 218 8.27 14.86 10.00
C GLY A 218 9.76 15.10 10.03
N VAL A 219 10.43 14.66 8.96
CA VAL A 219 11.87 14.81 8.73
C VAL A 219 12.12 15.65 7.48
N GLU A 220 13.32 16.20 7.33
CA GLU A 220 13.66 17.02 6.16
C GLU A 220 13.80 16.18 4.89
N GLU A 221 14.38 14.98 5.01
CA GLU A 221 14.53 14.05 3.89
C GLU A 221 14.42 12.59 4.33
N LEU A 222 14.11 11.73 3.38
CA LEU A 222 14.14 10.28 3.50
C LEU A 222 15.18 9.72 2.51
N LYS A 223 15.86 8.64 2.89
CA LYS A 223 16.85 7.95 2.05
C LYS A 223 16.33 6.56 1.71
N LEU A 224 16.15 6.28 0.43
CA LEU A 224 15.68 4.97 -0.03
C LEU A 224 16.59 3.84 0.48
N GLN A 225 15.99 2.74 0.85
CA GLN A 225 16.64 1.54 1.37
C GLN A 225 16.03 0.30 0.72
N ASP A 226 16.86 -0.70 0.45
CA ASP A 226 16.36 -2.00 0.01
C ASP A 226 15.38 -2.58 1.00
N TYR A 227 14.32 -3.20 0.50
CA TYR A 227 13.25 -3.71 1.35
C TYR A 227 12.61 -4.98 0.78
N LYS A 228 12.12 -5.83 1.65
CA LYS A 228 11.37 -7.04 1.27
C LYS A 228 9.94 -6.93 1.77
N VAL A 229 9.00 -6.90 0.85
CA VAL A 229 7.56 -6.85 1.12
C VAL A 229 7.10 -8.12 1.83
N ILE A 230 6.19 -7.99 2.79
CA ILE A 230 5.58 -9.11 3.51
C ILE A 230 4.82 -10.06 2.56
N PRO A 231 4.66 -11.34 2.92
CA PRO A 231 3.81 -12.27 2.17
C PRO A 231 2.33 -11.84 2.19
N ASP A 232 1.58 -12.24 1.16
CA ASP A 232 0.16 -11.88 1.03
C ASP A 232 -0.72 -12.77 1.91
N ARG A 233 -1.18 -12.22 3.03
CA ARG A 233 -2.11 -12.92 3.93
C ARG A 233 -3.46 -13.22 3.29
N ILE A 234 -3.90 -12.44 2.29
CA ILE A 234 -5.18 -12.64 1.61
C ILE A 234 -5.08 -13.85 0.68
N GLU A 235 -3.96 -13.97 -0.05
CA GLU A 235 -3.65 -15.18 -0.84
C GLU A 235 -3.60 -16.41 0.07
N ALA A 236 -2.86 -16.35 1.18
CA ALA A 236 -2.78 -17.45 2.14
C ALA A 236 -4.16 -17.84 2.68
N GLY A 237 -4.98 -16.86 3.09
CA GLY A 237 -6.34 -17.09 3.57
C GLY A 237 -7.23 -17.75 2.52
N SER A 238 -7.13 -17.37 1.26
CA SER A 238 -7.87 -17.97 0.14
C SER A 238 -7.50 -19.44 -0.06
N TYR A 239 -6.21 -19.78 -0.02
CA TYR A 239 -5.78 -21.19 -0.10
C TYR A 239 -6.21 -22.02 1.11
N ILE A 240 -6.21 -21.45 2.31
CA ILE A 240 -6.70 -22.12 3.51
C ILE A 240 -8.20 -22.46 3.35
N LEU A 241 -9.02 -21.48 2.94
CA LEU A 241 -10.45 -21.69 2.71
C LEU A 241 -10.73 -22.71 1.62
N ALA A 242 -10.00 -22.66 0.50
CA ALA A 242 -10.11 -23.66 -0.56
C ALA A 242 -9.75 -25.07 -0.06
N THR A 243 -8.73 -25.18 0.78
CA THR A 243 -8.31 -26.45 1.39
C THR A 243 -9.38 -26.99 2.32
N MET A 244 -10.00 -26.11 3.13
CA MET A 244 -11.12 -26.52 4.00
C MET A 244 -12.32 -26.99 3.18
N ALA A 245 -12.72 -26.24 2.16
CA ALA A 245 -13.87 -26.58 1.30
C ALA A 245 -13.71 -27.92 0.58
N THR A 246 -12.48 -28.30 0.25
CA THR A 246 -12.16 -29.55 -0.45
C THR A 246 -11.72 -30.69 0.47
N LYS A 247 -11.79 -30.51 1.80
CA LYS A 247 -11.27 -31.44 2.80
C LYS A 247 -9.82 -31.89 2.50
N GLY A 248 -9.02 -30.93 2.01
CA GLY A 248 -7.67 -31.12 1.54
C GLY A 248 -6.59 -31.04 2.62
N ARG A 249 -5.33 -31.06 2.17
CA ARG A 249 -4.15 -30.88 3.02
C ARG A 249 -3.11 -30.05 2.28
N LEU A 250 -2.77 -28.86 2.81
CA LEU A 250 -1.88 -27.93 2.18
C LEU A 250 -0.76 -27.49 3.12
N LYS A 251 0.49 -27.42 2.60
CA LYS A 251 1.61 -26.77 3.27
C LYS A 251 1.78 -25.37 2.67
N LEU A 252 1.70 -24.33 3.51
CA LEU A 252 1.98 -22.97 3.13
C LEU A 252 3.42 -22.61 3.54
N ASN A 253 4.23 -22.23 2.56
CA ASN A 253 5.58 -21.72 2.75
C ASN A 253 5.56 -20.19 2.62
N ASN A 254 6.54 -19.51 3.24
CA ASN A 254 6.63 -18.03 3.20
C ASN A 254 5.33 -17.37 3.68
N PHE A 255 4.87 -17.71 4.89
CA PHE A 255 3.65 -17.18 5.46
C PHE A 255 3.80 -16.99 6.97
N ASN A 256 3.36 -15.85 7.48
CA ASN A 256 3.32 -15.58 8.92
C ASN A 256 1.89 -15.76 9.45
N PRO A 257 1.60 -16.80 10.24
CA PRO A 257 0.26 -17.04 10.78
C PRO A 257 -0.30 -15.88 11.64
N LYS A 258 0.56 -15.06 12.24
CA LYS A 258 0.14 -13.89 13.03
C LYS A 258 -0.64 -12.88 12.21
N ASP A 259 -0.37 -12.77 10.91
CA ASP A 259 -1.05 -11.83 10.00
C ASP A 259 -2.49 -12.25 9.68
N LEU A 260 -2.87 -13.50 10.02
CA LEU A 260 -4.22 -14.05 9.94
C LEU A 260 -4.75 -14.58 11.28
N ALA A 261 -4.21 -14.13 12.41
CA ALA A 261 -4.54 -14.70 13.74
C ALA A 261 -6.05 -14.81 13.99
N LEU A 262 -6.83 -13.76 13.73
CA LEU A 262 -8.27 -13.76 13.93
C LEU A 262 -9.01 -14.71 12.95
N PRO A 263 -8.78 -14.65 11.61
CA PRO A 263 -9.34 -15.65 10.69
C PRO A 263 -8.97 -17.08 11.04
N LEU A 264 -7.72 -17.36 11.39
CA LEU A 264 -7.29 -18.71 11.76
C LEU A 264 -8.01 -19.24 12.99
N LYS A 265 -8.23 -18.40 14.01
CA LYS A 265 -9.04 -18.78 15.19
C LYS A 265 -10.45 -19.16 14.77
N LEU A 266 -11.10 -18.40 13.91
CA LEU A 266 -12.43 -18.71 13.37
C LEU A 266 -12.43 -20.02 12.60
N TYR A 267 -11.48 -20.22 11.69
CA TYR A 267 -11.39 -21.42 10.87
C TYR A 267 -11.09 -22.68 11.71
N THR A 268 -10.29 -22.54 12.77
CA THR A 268 -10.06 -23.64 13.73
C THR A 268 -11.36 -24.04 14.43
N GLY A 269 -12.17 -23.07 14.84
CA GLY A 269 -13.52 -23.33 15.38
C GLY A 269 -14.46 -24.02 14.38
N MET A 270 -14.23 -23.86 13.07
CA MET A 270 -14.97 -24.55 11.99
C MET A 270 -14.37 -25.91 11.61
N GLY A 271 -13.35 -26.40 12.34
CA GLY A 271 -12.74 -27.71 12.12
C GLY A 271 -11.41 -27.74 11.38
N LEU A 272 -10.82 -26.56 11.06
CA LEU A 272 -9.47 -26.51 10.49
C LEU A 272 -8.44 -27.04 11.49
N LYS A 273 -7.63 -28.02 11.06
CA LYS A 273 -6.49 -28.51 11.85
C LYS A 273 -5.21 -27.83 11.34
N ILE A 274 -4.53 -27.09 12.21
CA ILE A 274 -3.28 -26.39 11.89
C ILE A 274 -2.12 -27.06 12.62
N LYS A 275 -1.04 -27.34 11.88
CA LYS A 275 0.23 -27.80 12.46
C LYS A 275 1.35 -26.85 12.02
N LYS A 276 2.08 -26.29 12.97
CA LYS A 276 3.31 -25.55 12.67
C LYS A 276 4.42 -26.57 12.38
N LEU A 277 5.03 -26.45 11.18
CA LEU A 277 6.06 -27.37 10.71
C LEU A 277 7.41 -26.72 10.96
N SER A 278 8.03 -26.58 11.96
CA SER A 278 9.37 -26.00 12.24
C SER A 278 9.57 -24.50 11.84
N ASN A 279 10.58 -23.90 12.45
CA ASN A 279 10.91 -22.47 12.33
C ASN A 279 11.88 -22.17 11.16
N ASN A 280 11.91 -22.93 10.10
CA ASN A 280 12.75 -22.53 8.97
C ASN A 280 12.03 -21.47 8.13
N PRO A 281 12.69 -20.31 7.92
CA PRO A 281 12.16 -19.18 7.18
C PRO A 281 11.85 -19.49 5.72
#